data_82d55a486f9040c320c55138422d0d21
#
_entry.id   82d55a486f9040c320c55138422d0d21
#
_cell.length_a   1.000
_cell.length_b   1.000
_cell.length_c   1.000
_cell.angle_alpha   90.00
_cell.angle_beta   90.00
_cell.angle_gamma   90.00
#
_symmetry.space_group_name_H-M   'P 1'
#
loop_
_entity.id
_entity.type
_entity.pdbx_description
1 polymer ?
#
loop_
_entity_poly.entity_id
_entity_poly.type
_entity_poly.pdbx_seq_one_letter_code
_entity_poly.pdbx_strand_id
1 'polypeptide(L)'
;SGNSVRYLVVDIDAPVKSTIKTVPINLALVIDASSSMEGLWLDAAKDAAIGVIRTLRDEDRISVVSFSSDVQVHCDGILGTESGKQTAISKVGELRSRDMTDLSAGWLMGAESVAKVMANISDPMVSRVVVLSDGMANRGILQPTELSEHARELLNRGVVSTSVGIGPNYSNV
;
A
#
# COMPACT_ATOMS: atom_id res chain seq x y z
N SER A 1 -32.18 21.54 42.69
CA SER A 1 -31.24 21.39 41.57
C SER A 1 -31.64 20.16 40.76
N GLY A 2 -32.35 20.40 39.64
CA GLY A 2 -32.77 19.33 38.73
C GLY A 2 -31.70 19.04 37.70
N ASN A 3 -31.34 17.76 37.54
CA ASN A 3 -30.48 17.30 36.45
C ASN A 3 -31.31 17.39 35.16
N SER A 4 -30.88 18.24 34.20
CA SER A 4 -31.43 18.25 32.84
C SER A 4 -30.55 17.41 31.91
N VAL A 5 -31.15 16.42 31.26
CA VAL A 5 -30.51 15.64 30.21
C VAL A 5 -30.71 16.38 28.90
N ARG A 6 -29.63 16.60 28.16
CA ARG A 6 -29.66 17.19 26.81
C ARG A 6 -29.14 16.17 25.81
N TYR A 7 -29.83 16.06 24.69
CA TYR A 7 -29.46 15.21 23.58
C TYR A 7 -28.97 16.08 22.41
N LEU A 8 -27.86 15.72 21.80
CA LEU A 8 -27.43 16.25 20.51
C LEU A 8 -27.71 15.15 19.48
N VAL A 9 -28.53 15.45 18.50
CA VAL A 9 -28.77 14.61 17.33
C VAL A 9 -28.03 15.25 16.16
N VAL A 10 -27.18 14.46 15.49
CA VAL A 10 -26.48 14.88 14.28
C VAL A 10 -26.97 13.99 13.15
N ASP A 11 -27.69 14.57 12.19
CA ASP A 11 -28.07 13.90 10.95
C ASP A 11 -27.03 14.21 9.88
N ILE A 12 -26.49 13.18 9.23
CA ILE A 12 -25.54 13.31 8.14
C ILE A 12 -26.17 12.76 6.87
N ASP A 13 -26.59 13.64 5.99
CA ASP A 13 -27.11 13.29 4.67
C ASP A 13 -25.95 13.24 3.65
N ALA A 14 -25.73 12.07 3.07
CA ALA A 14 -24.83 11.92 1.95
C ALA A 14 -25.60 12.15 0.63
N PRO A 15 -25.11 12.97 -0.33
CA PRO A 15 -25.79 13.16 -1.61
C PRO A 15 -25.88 11.84 -2.39
N VAL A 16 -27.07 11.53 -2.90
CA VAL A 16 -27.38 10.29 -3.63
C VAL A 16 -26.65 10.18 -4.96
N LYS A 17 -26.17 11.29 -5.52
CA LYS A 17 -25.30 11.36 -6.70
C LYS A 17 -24.22 12.41 -6.47
N SER A 18 -22.99 11.94 -6.30
CA SER A 18 -21.81 12.80 -6.34
C SER A 18 -21.46 13.09 -7.78
N THR A 19 -21.55 14.36 -8.21
CA THR A 19 -20.91 14.87 -9.43
C THR A 19 -19.43 15.17 -9.18
N ILE A 20 -18.92 14.82 -8.01
CA ILE A 20 -17.52 15.04 -7.66
C ILE A 20 -16.68 14.12 -8.53
N LYS A 21 -15.85 14.71 -9.39
CA LYS A 21 -14.83 13.99 -10.14
C LYS A 21 -13.91 13.29 -9.12
N THR A 22 -13.95 11.98 -9.07
CA THR A 22 -13.10 11.21 -8.16
C THR A 22 -11.65 11.38 -8.57
N VAL A 23 -10.80 11.74 -7.61
CA VAL A 23 -9.35 11.88 -7.85
C VAL A 23 -8.74 10.50 -8.10
N PRO A 24 -7.89 10.33 -9.14
CA PRO A 24 -7.20 9.06 -9.37
C PRO A 24 -6.30 8.65 -8.20
N ILE A 25 -6.12 7.35 -8.06
CA ILE A 25 -5.20 6.78 -7.07
C ILE A 25 -3.87 6.43 -7.75
N ASN A 26 -2.78 6.76 -7.10
CA ASN A 26 -1.44 6.31 -7.44
C ASN A 26 -0.96 5.40 -6.29
N LEU A 27 -0.99 4.09 -6.53
CA LEU A 27 -0.81 3.06 -5.52
C LEU A 27 0.48 2.28 -5.76
N ALA A 28 1.30 2.11 -4.73
CA ALA A 28 2.33 1.07 -4.69
C ALA A 28 1.91 -0.05 -3.73
N LEU A 29 1.81 -1.27 -4.23
CA LEU A 29 1.70 -2.49 -3.43
C LEU A 29 3.09 -3.04 -3.19
N VAL A 30 3.51 -3.09 -1.93
CA VAL A 30 4.82 -3.57 -1.49
C VAL A 30 4.61 -4.87 -0.73
N ILE A 31 5.05 -5.97 -1.30
CA ILE A 31 4.73 -7.32 -0.85
C ILE A 31 5.98 -7.97 -0.27
N ASP A 32 5.89 -8.35 0.99
CA ASP A 32 6.89 -9.17 1.65
C ASP A 32 6.94 -10.55 1.00
N ALA A 33 8.10 -10.90 0.49
CA ALA A 33 8.40 -12.20 -0.09
C ALA A 33 9.52 -12.92 0.67
N SER A 34 9.69 -12.61 1.96
CA SER A 34 10.67 -13.29 2.82
C SER A 34 10.26 -14.73 3.12
N SER A 35 11.21 -15.50 3.66
CA SER A 35 10.98 -16.92 3.97
C SER A 35 9.88 -17.15 5.02
N SER A 36 9.66 -16.22 5.94
CA SER A 36 8.56 -16.29 6.92
C SER A 36 7.17 -16.23 6.27
N MET A 37 7.08 -15.61 5.09
CA MET A 37 5.86 -15.53 4.30
C MET A 37 5.57 -16.78 3.46
N GLU A 38 6.47 -17.79 3.44
CA GLU A 38 6.32 -18.95 2.56
C GLU A 38 5.00 -19.70 2.77
N GLY A 39 4.39 -20.13 1.65
CA GLY A 39 3.13 -20.87 1.63
C GLY A 39 1.91 -19.96 1.85
N LEU A 40 1.08 -20.26 2.83
CA LEU A 40 -0.23 -19.66 3.05
C LEU A 40 -0.19 -18.12 3.21
N TRP A 41 0.85 -17.58 3.83
CA TRP A 41 0.94 -16.13 4.07
C TRP A 41 1.26 -15.36 2.80
N LEU A 42 2.19 -15.86 1.98
CA LEU A 42 2.47 -15.25 0.68
C LEU A 42 1.28 -15.39 -0.27
N ASP A 43 0.57 -16.52 -0.23
CA ASP A 43 -0.64 -16.71 -1.04
C ASP A 43 -1.75 -15.74 -0.60
N ALA A 44 -1.95 -15.55 0.71
CA ALA A 44 -2.90 -14.57 1.22
C ALA A 44 -2.53 -13.12 0.83
N ALA A 45 -1.24 -12.77 0.88
CA ALA A 45 -0.76 -11.46 0.43
C ALA A 45 -1.00 -11.25 -1.07
N LYS A 46 -0.76 -12.28 -1.90
CA LYS A 46 -1.07 -12.25 -3.33
C LYS A 46 -2.55 -12.07 -3.60
N ASP A 47 -3.40 -12.82 -2.92
CA ASP A 47 -4.85 -12.73 -3.08
C ASP A 47 -5.37 -11.34 -2.69
N ALA A 48 -4.88 -10.79 -1.59
CA ALA A 48 -5.20 -9.42 -1.17
C ALA A 48 -4.76 -8.40 -2.22
N ALA A 49 -3.52 -8.49 -2.72
CA ALA A 49 -2.99 -7.61 -3.74
C ALA A 49 -3.80 -7.70 -5.06
N ILE A 50 -4.12 -8.91 -5.51
CA ILE A 50 -4.95 -9.15 -6.70
C ILE A 50 -6.36 -8.57 -6.50
N GLY A 51 -6.94 -8.74 -5.31
CA GLY A 51 -8.22 -8.15 -4.95
C GLY A 51 -8.21 -6.63 -5.11
N VAL A 52 -7.18 -5.95 -4.59
CA VAL A 52 -7.01 -4.50 -4.74
C VAL A 52 -6.83 -4.10 -6.21
N ILE A 53 -5.96 -4.79 -6.97
CA ILE A 53 -5.69 -4.48 -8.38
C ILE A 53 -6.99 -4.53 -9.20
N ARG A 54 -7.86 -5.49 -8.95
CA ARG A 54 -9.15 -5.63 -9.65
C ARG A 54 -10.10 -4.45 -9.43
N THR A 55 -9.99 -3.74 -8.30
CA THR A 55 -10.85 -2.59 -7.98
C THR A 55 -10.40 -1.27 -8.61
N LEU A 56 -9.19 -1.21 -9.15
CA LEU A 56 -8.65 0.00 -9.77
C LEU A 56 -9.47 0.42 -10.99
N ARG A 57 -9.55 1.72 -11.21
CA ARG A 57 -10.15 2.33 -12.39
C ARG A 57 -9.09 2.54 -13.46
N ASP A 58 -9.51 2.80 -14.69
CA ASP A 58 -8.60 2.96 -15.83
C ASP A 58 -7.60 4.12 -15.65
N GLU A 59 -8.02 5.19 -14.94
CA GLU A 59 -7.21 6.36 -14.63
C GLU A 59 -6.27 6.17 -13.42
N ASP A 60 -6.49 5.14 -12.60
CA ASP A 60 -5.63 4.84 -11.46
C ASP A 60 -4.29 4.27 -11.93
N ARG A 61 -3.28 4.34 -11.08
CA ARG A 61 -1.95 3.80 -11.36
C ARG A 61 -1.52 2.81 -10.29
N ILE A 62 -0.81 1.79 -10.72
CA ILE A 62 -0.33 0.72 -9.87
C ILE A 62 1.17 0.46 -10.08
N SER A 63 1.90 0.38 -8.99
CA SER A 63 3.23 -0.19 -8.90
C SER A 63 3.18 -1.43 -8.03
N VAL A 64 3.92 -2.46 -8.40
CA VAL A 64 4.08 -3.68 -7.60
C VAL A 64 5.54 -3.88 -7.32
N VAL A 65 5.87 -3.93 -6.04
CA VAL A 65 7.23 -4.14 -5.52
C VAL A 65 7.19 -5.35 -4.61
N SER A 66 8.18 -6.22 -4.67
CA SER A 66 8.40 -7.24 -3.66
C SER A 66 9.76 -7.06 -2.99
N PHE A 67 9.83 -7.41 -1.72
CA PHE A 67 11.08 -7.34 -0.98
C PHE A 67 11.35 -8.62 -0.18
N SER A 68 12.63 -8.86 0.01
CA SER A 68 13.20 -9.89 0.88
C SER A 68 14.58 -9.41 1.34
N SER A 69 15.67 -10.11 1.03
CA SER A 69 17.04 -9.61 1.10
C SER A 69 17.38 -8.58 0.01
N ASP A 70 16.64 -8.59 -1.08
CA ASP A 70 16.68 -7.68 -2.21
C ASP A 70 15.28 -7.12 -2.50
N VAL A 71 15.22 -6.03 -3.25
CA VAL A 71 13.97 -5.39 -3.67
C VAL A 71 13.81 -5.55 -5.18
N GLN A 72 12.62 -5.94 -5.61
CA GLN A 72 12.28 -6.11 -7.02
C GLN A 72 11.04 -5.29 -7.38
N VAL A 73 11.17 -4.43 -8.40
CA VAL A 73 10.05 -3.70 -8.98
C VAL A 73 9.50 -4.51 -10.16
N HIS A 74 8.26 -4.98 -10.05
CA HIS A 74 7.60 -5.84 -11.04
C HIS A 74 6.80 -5.05 -12.07
N CYS A 75 6.19 -3.95 -11.65
CA CYS A 75 5.62 -2.92 -12.51
C CYS A 75 5.69 -1.57 -11.79
N ASP A 76 5.82 -0.47 -12.55
CA ASP A 76 6.09 0.86 -12.04
C ASP A 76 5.14 1.88 -12.67
N GLY A 77 4.14 2.32 -11.91
CA GLY A 77 3.19 3.36 -12.30
C GLY A 77 2.32 3.06 -13.53
N ILE A 78 2.04 1.78 -13.82
CA ILE A 78 1.19 1.39 -14.96
C ILE A 78 -0.27 1.75 -14.70
N LEU A 79 -1.03 2.03 -15.78
CA LEU A 79 -2.46 2.38 -15.67
C LEU A 79 -3.31 1.20 -15.22
N GLY A 80 -4.37 1.46 -14.47
CA GLY A 80 -5.36 0.50 -14.00
C GLY A 80 -6.33 0.02 -15.08
N THR A 81 -5.97 0.15 -16.36
CA THR A 81 -6.72 -0.41 -17.50
C THR A 81 -6.76 -1.94 -17.42
N GLU A 82 -7.65 -2.58 -18.15
CA GLU A 82 -7.75 -4.04 -18.12
C GLU A 82 -6.41 -4.73 -18.42
N SER A 83 -5.67 -4.24 -19.43
CA SER A 83 -4.34 -4.79 -19.76
C SER A 83 -3.31 -4.53 -18.66
N GLY A 84 -3.35 -3.36 -18.01
CA GLY A 84 -2.48 -3.04 -16.89
C GLY A 84 -2.77 -3.91 -15.66
N LYS A 85 -4.06 -4.13 -15.34
CA LYS A 85 -4.49 -5.05 -14.28
C LYS A 85 -3.99 -6.47 -14.54
N GLN A 86 -4.17 -6.99 -15.76
CA GLN A 86 -3.70 -8.32 -16.13
C GLN A 86 -2.18 -8.44 -15.98
N THR A 87 -1.43 -7.42 -16.38
CA THR A 87 0.02 -7.37 -16.21
C THR A 87 0.39 -7.42 -14.72
N ALA A 88 -0.20 -6.55 -13.90
CA ALA A 88 0.08 -6.51 -12.47
C ALA A 88 -0.30 -7.82 -11.77
N ILE A 89 -1.46 -8.41 -12.08
CA ILE A 89 -1.93 -9.68 -11.53
C ILE A 89 -0.96 -10.81 -11.89
N SER A 90 -0.51 -10.89 -13.15
CA SER A 90 0.48 -11.89 -13.57
C SER A 90 1.76 -11.75 -12.75
N LYS A 91 2.26 -10.53 -12.58
CA LYS A 91 3.48 -10.26 -11.79
C LYS A 91 3.33 -10.65 -10.33
N VAL A 92 2.19 -10.35 -9.71
CA VAL A 92 1.89 -10.79 -8.34
C VAL A 92 1.84 -12.33 -8.26
N GLY A 93 1.22 -13.00 -9.21
CA GLY A 93 1.15 -14.46 -9.27
C GLY A 93 2.52 -15.15 -9.37
N GLU A 94 3.48 -14.51 -10.05
CA GLU A 94 4.85 -15.02 -10.24
C GLU A 94 5.72 -14.91 -8.98
N LEU A 95 5.33 -14.15 -7.94
CA LEU A 95 6.10 -13.97 -6.71
C LEU A 95 6.42 -15.32 -6.05
N ARG A 96 7.63 -15.43 -5.53
CA ARG A 96 8.11 -16.59 -4.75
C ARG A 96 8.78 -16.08 -3.49
N SER A 97 8.70 -16.87 -2.41
CA SER A 97 9.44 -16.57 -1.19
C SER A 97 10.95 -16.66 -1.42
N ARG A 98 11.68 -15.81 -0.72
CA ARG A 98 13.14 -15.69 -0.75
C ARG A 98 13.62 -15.50 0.69
N ASP A 99 14.94 -15.40 0.90
CA ASP A 99 15.51 -15.25 2.24
C ASP A 99 15.06 -13.96 2.97
N MET A 100 15.66 -13.55 3.96
CA MET A 100 15.60 -12.36 4.83
C MET A 100 14.54 -11.28 4.52
N THR A 101 14.38 -10.29 5.42
CA THR A 101 13.29 -9.30 5.37
C THR A 101 13.86 -7.90 5.57
N ASP A 102 14.12 -7.15 4.47
CA ASP A 102 14.42 -5.71 4.50
C ASP A 102 13.17 -4.90 4.17
N LEU A 103 12.31 -4.72 5.18
CA LEU A 103 11.04 -3.99 5.07
C LEU A 103 11.27 -2.55 4.65
N SER A 104 12.29 -1.89 5.23
CA SER A 104 12.58 -0.50 4.96
C SER A 104 12.95 -0.25 3.51
N ALA A 105 13.79 -1.12 2.92
CA ALA A 105 14.18 -1.01 1.52
C ALA A 105 12.96 -1.22 0.60
N GLY A 106 12.12 -2.21 0.87
CA GLY A 106 10.89 -2.45 0.11
C GLY A 106 9.92 -1.26 0.18
N TRP A 107 9.66 -0.77 1.38
CA TRP A 107 8.78 0.39 1.61
C TRP A 107 9.27 1.65 0.89
N LEU A 108 10.56 1.99 1.04
CA LEU A 108 11.15 3.16 0.38
C LEU A 108 11.13 3.04 -1.14
N MET A 109 11.34 1.85 -1.69
CA MET A 109 11.21 1.60 -3.14
C MET A 109 9.77 1.82 -3.62
N GLY A 110 8.78 1.36 -2.85
CA GLY A 110 7.36 1.64 -3.14
C GLY A 110 7.07 3.15 -3.13
N ALA A 111 7.62 3.88 -2.15
CA ALA A 111 7.49 5.33 -2.08
C ALA A 111 8.18 6.04 -3.27
N GLU A 112 9.34 5.55 -3.71
CA GLU A 112 10.03 6.06 -4.90
C GLU A 112 9.19 5.85 -6.16
N SER A 113 8.58 4.67 -6.35
CA SER A 113 7.69 4.38 -7.48
C SER A 113 6.51 5.36 -7.52
N VAL A 114 5.88 5.61 -6.36
CA VAL A 114 4.80 6.60 -6.24
C VAL A 114 5.29 8.01 -6.56
N ALA A 115 6.45 8.41 -6.05
CA ALA A 115 7.03 9.73 -6.27
C ALA A 115 7.39 9.99 -7.74
N LYS A 116 7.89 8.96 -8.46
CA LYS A 116 8.15 9.04 -9.90
C LYS A 116 6.89 9.38 -10.70
N VAL A 117 5.76 8.77 -10.37
CA VAL A 117 4.47 9.07 -11.00
C VAL A 117 4.07 10.51 -10.71
N MET A 118 4.17 10.96 -9.44
CA MET A 118 3.83 12.34 -9.04
C MET A 118 4.68 13.38 -9.76
N ALA A 119 5.95 13.09 -9.99
CA ALA A 119 6.86 14.01 -10.70
C ALA A 119 6.52 14.16 -12.18
N ASN A 120 5.90 13.15 -12.79
CA ASN A 120 5.61 13.12 -14.22
C ASN A 120 4.16 13.51 -14.57
N ILE A 121 3.27 13.66 -13.58
CA ILE A 121 1.84 13.94 -13.78
C ILE A 121 1.45 15.12 -12.90
N SER A 122 0.96 16.18 -13.56
CA SER A 122 0.54 17.41 -12.88
C SER A 122 -0.88 17.33 -12.30
N ASP A 123 -1.68 16.36 -12.74
CA ASP A 123 -3.04 16.20 -12.24
C ASP A 123 -3.06 15.72 -10.78
N PRO A 124 -3.99 16.20 -9.96
CA PRO A 124 -4.13 15.76 -8.59
C PRO A 124 -4.36 14.25 -8.50
N MET A 125 -3.65 13.57 -7.63
CA MET A 125 -3.81 12.13 -7.33
C MET A 125 -3.72 11.88 -5.83
N VAL A 126 -4.37 10.80 -5.37
CA VAL A 126 -4.17 10.28 -4.01
C VAL A 126 -3.05 9.25 -4.07
N SER A 127 -1.91 9.58 -3.48
CA SER A 127 -0.70 8.75 -3.53
C SER A 127 -0.54 7.91 -2.26
N ARG A 128 -0.46 6.59 -2.42
CA ARG A 128 -0.38 5.64 -1.31
C ARG A 128 0.66 4.55 -1.54
N VAL A 129 1.30 4.16 -0.45
CA VAL A 129 2.11 2.93 -0.36
C VAL A 129 1.40 1.99 0.62
N VAL A 130 1.14 0.77 0.19
CA VAL A 130 0.55 -0.28 1.04
C VAL A 130 1.54 -1.42 1.15
N VAL A 131 2.00 -1.68 2.36
CA VAL A 131 2.94 -2.77 2.67
C VAL A 131 2.17 -3.96 3.22
N LEU A 132 2.36 -5.12 2.62
CA LEU A 132 1.80 -6.40 3.03
C LEU A 132 2.95 -7.26 3.59
N SER A 133 2.98 -7.52 4.90
CA SER A 133 4.08 -8.22 5.58
C SER A 133 3.59 -8.90 6.85
N ASP A 134 4.30 -9.90 7.34
CA ASP A 134 4.09 -10.47 8.68
C ASP A 134 4.77 -9.64 9.79
N GLY A 135 5.45 -8.55 9.43
CA GLY A 135 6.08 -7.60 10.36
C GLY A 135 7.40 -8.09 10.95
N MET A 136 7.96 -9.18 10.48
CA MET A 136 9.20 -9.77 11.01
C MET A 136 10.46 -9.21 10.32
N ALA A 137 10.60 -7.87 10.27
CA ALA A 137 11.78 -7.23 9.71
C ALA A 137 13.05 -7.60 10.49
N ASN A 138 14.08 -8.04 9.77
CA ASN A 138 15.37 -8.44 10.35
C ASN A 138 16.58 -7.77 9.68
N ARG A 139 16.35 -6.87 8.73
CA ARG A 139 17.37 -6.08 8.03
C ARG A 139 16.87 -4.65 7.77
N GLY A 140 17.81 -3.77 7.42
CA GLY A 140 17.54 -2.39 7.10
C GLY A 140 17.30 -1.52 8.33
N ILE A 141 16.41 -0.55 8.20
CA ILE A 141 16.02 0.34 9.31
C ILE A 141 15.06 -0.42 10.23
N LEU A 142 15.50 -0.77 11.41
CA LEU A 142 14.72 -1.51 12.41
C LEU A 142 14.21 -0.62 13.55
N GLN A 143 14.71 0.62 13.67
CA GLN A 143 14.31 1.52 14.73
C GLN A 143 12.97 2.19 14.42
N PRO A 144 11.94 2.02 15.27
CA PRO A 144 10.61 2.60 15.02
C PRO A 144 10.62 4.12 14.89
N THR A 145 11.51 4.79 15.63
CA THR A 145 11.67 6.26 15.58
C THR A 145 12.13 6.73 14.20
N GLU A 146 13.12 6.06 13.62
CA GLU A 146 13.66 6.38 12.30
C GLU A 146 12.62 6.10 11.20
N LEU A 147 11.93 4.95 11.28
CA LEU A 147 10.82 4.66 10.36
C LEU A 147 9.71 5.71 10.45
N SER A 148 9.40 6.17 11.67
CA SER A 148 8.37 7.22 11.88
C SER A 148 8.78 8.57 11.28
N GLU A 149 10.06 8.93 11.33
CA GLU A 149 10.58 10.14 10.71
C GLU A 149 10.45 10.09 9.19
N HIS A 150 10.84 8.97 8.57
CA HIS A 150 10.66 8.75 7.14
C HIS A 150 9.18 8.77 6.72
N ALA A 151 8.30 8.13 7.51
CA ALA A 151 6.87 8.14 7.24
C ALA A 151 6.28 9.56 7.28
N ARG A 152 6.73 10.38 8.25
CA ARG A 152 6.31 11.79 8.36
C ARG A 152 6.82 12.61 7.17
N GLU A 153 8.04 12.38 6.72
CA GLU A 153 8.59 13.07 5.55
C GLU A 153 7.82 12.71 4.28
N LEU A 154 7.50 11.43 4.06
CA LEU A 154 6.67 10.99 2.95
C LEU A 154 5.27 11.61 3.00
N LEU A 155 4.65 11.67 4.18
CA LEU A 155 3.35 12.29 4.39
C LEU A 155 3.39 13.79 4.03
N ASN A 156 4.43 14.52 4.43
CA ASN A 156 4.62 15.94 4.07
C ASN A 156 4.76 16.15 2.56
N ARG A 157 5.20 15.14 1.83
CA ARG A 157 5.26 15.11 0.36
C ARG A 157 3.98 14.60 -0.29
N GLY A 158 2.94 14.30 0.48
CA GLY A 158 1.63 13.82 0.00
C GLY A 158 1.56 12.31 -0.24
N VAL A 159 2.52 11.53 0.24
CA VAL A 159 2.51 10.06 0.16
C VAL A 159 2.11 9.46 1.51
N VAL A 160 0.98 8.77 1.52
CA VAL A 160 0.49 8.07 2.72
C VAL A 160 0.94 6.62 2.70
N SER A 161 1.52 6.16 3.80
CA SER A 161 1.90 4.75 3.98
C SER A 161 0.90 4.03 4.88
N THR A 162 0.59 2.80 4.53
CA THR A 162 -0.29 1.90 5.29
C THR A 162 0.38 0.53 5.36
N SER A 163 0.42 -0.07 6.54
CA SER A 163 0.86 -1.45 6.73
C SER A 163 -0.33 -2.37 6.98
N VAL A 164 -0.32 -3.52 6.35
CA VAL A 164 -1.31 -4.60 6.52
C VAL A 164 -0.58 -5.84 7.00
N GLY A 165 -0.88 -6.26 8.21
CA GLY A 165 -0.31 -7.46 8.83
C GLY A 165 -0.90 -8.74 8.25
N ILE A 166 -0.04 -9.66 7.89
CA ILE A 166 -0.38 -10.99 7.38
C ILE A 166 0.08 -12.04 8.40
N GLY A 167 -0.84 -12.94 8.78
CA GLY A 167 -0.50 -14.03 9.68
C GLY A 167 -0.70 -13.75 11.18
N PRO A 168 -0.56 -14.78 12.05
CA PRO A 168 -0.87 -14.69 13.47
C PRO A 168 0.23 -13.98 14.29
N ASN A 169 1.43 -13.86 13.75
CA ASN A 169 2.60 -13.30 14.46
C ASN A 169 2.86 -11.83 14.13
N TYR A 170 1.91 -11.17 13.47
CA TYR A 170 2.03 -9.75 13.16
C TYR A 170 2.28 -8.95 14.43
N SER A 171 3.41 -8.24 14.48
CA SER A 171 3.76 -7.33 15.56
C SER A 171 3.21 -5.94 15.27
N ASN A 172 2.31 -5.45 16.11
CA ASN A 172 1.93 -4.03 16.13
C ASN A 172 3.09 -3.24 16.75
N VAL A 173 4.00 -2.74 15.94
CA VAL A 173 5.03 -1.79 16.36
C VAL A 173 4.57 -0.37 16.01
#